data_17c3844042eed57d3a0da82370d8c1a3
#
_entry.id   17c3844042eed57d3a0da82370d8c1a3
#
_cell.length_a   1.000
_cell.length_b   1.000
_cell.length_c   1.000
_cell.angle_alpha   90.00
_cell.angle_beta   90.00
_cell.angle_gamma   90.00
#
_symmetry.space_group_name_H-M   'P 1'
#
loop_
_entity.id
_entity.type
_entity.pdbx_description
1 polymer ?
#
loop_
_entity_poly.entity_id
_entity_poly.type
_entity_poly.pdbx_seq_one_letter_code
_entity_poly.pdbx_strand_id
1 'polypeptide(L)'
;MKKTIFLTAFICLLAISAFAQDKKADFSGSWTLDVSKSKLDERARIESMTLTVTQTDKDIKVETATKRLPIPPPEGAGNGQGGGGGMGGGGGMRRGGFGGGDGTNVYTLDGKETTTEVESQMGKIPVKLKAELEKGGKLKLSSSRTFNTPNGEVSMTTKEVWALSEDGKTLTVKRDTESPRGTNSSELVFTKK
;
A
#
# COMPACT_ATOMS: atom_id res chain seq x y z
N MET A 1 -15.53 -68.66 -43.26
CA MET A 1 -15.72 -67.20 -43.35
C MET A 1 -15.84 -66.70 -41.95
N LYS A 2 -14.72 -66.14 -41.39
CA LYS A 2 -14.69 -65.59 -40.03
C LYS A 2 -14.84 -64.09 -40.09
N LYS A 3 -15.94 -63.56 -39.59
CA LYS A 3 -16.18 -62.12 -39.49
C LYS A 3 -15.54 -61.62 -38.21
N THR A 4 -14.46 -60.84 -38.33
CA THR A 4 -13.79 -60.16 -37.25
C THR A 4 -14.51 -58.83 -37.00
N ILE A 5 -15.13 -58.65 -35.84
CA ILE A 5 -15.78 -57.40 -35.42
C ILE A 5 -14.69 -56.59 -34.71
N PHE A 6 -14.26 -55.49 -35.33
CA PHE A 6 -13.41 -54.46 -34.68
C PHE A 6 -14.30 -53.61 -33.82
N LEU A 7 -14.18 -53.77 -32.53
CA LEU A 7 -14.77 -52.88 -31.52
C LEU A 7 -13.85 -51.69 -31.34
N THR A 8 -14.14 -50.59 -32.02
CA THR A 8 -13.40 -49.33 -31.85
C THR A 8 -13.90 -48.66 -30.58
N ALA A 9 -13.11 -48.78 -29.50
CA ALA A 9 -13.36 -48.05 -28.28
C ALA A 9 -13.01 -46.57 -28.50
N PHE A 10 -14.05 -45.76 -28.70
CA PHE A 10 -13.94 -44.28 -28.73
C PHE A 10 -13.78 -43.75 -27.31
N ILE A 11 -12.52 -43.57 -26.90
CA ILE A 11 -12.19 -42.93 -25.63
C ILE A 11 -12.46 -41.45 -25.83
N CYS A 12 -13.62 -40.97 -25.39
CA CYS A 12 -13.88 -39.54 -25.18
C CYS A 12 -12.99 -39.02 -24.05
N LEU A 13 -11.84 -38.48 -24.41
CA LEU A 13 -11.10 -37.60 -23.52
C LEU A 13 -11.96 -36.36 -23.26
N LEU A 14 -12.72 -36.39 -22.18
CA LEU A 14 -13.30 -35.20 -21.61
C LEU A 14 -12.13 -34.34 -21.10
N ALA A 15 -11.64 -33.46 -21.95
CA ALA A 15 -10.84 -32.34 -21.53
C ALA A 15 -11.70 -31.51 -20.57
N ILE A 16 -11.54 -31.74 -19.27
CA ILE A 16 -12.04 -30.85 -18.23
C ILE A 16 -11.21 -29.60 -18.39
N SER A 17 -11.69 -28.69 -19.23
CA SER A 17 -11.25 -27.30 -19.21
C SER A 17 -11.64 -26.79 -17.82
N ALA A 18 -10.72 -26.87 -16.86
CA ALA A 18 -10.82 -26.11 -15.65
C ALA A 18 -10.86 -24.64 -16.12
N PHE A 19 -12.06 -24.11 -16.30
CA PHE A 19 -12.25 -22.67 -16.30
C PHE A 19 -11.72 -22.23 -14.95
N ALA A 20 -10.44 -21.81 -14.92
CA ALA A 20 -9.94 -20.98 -13.85
C ALA A 20 -10.86 -19.74 -13.90
N GLN A 21 -11.96 -19.79 -13.14
CA GLN A 21 -12.69 -18.59 -12.81
C GLN A 21 -11.61 -17.63 -12.33
N ASP A 22 -11.44 -16.51 -13.02
CA ASP A 22 -10.58 -15.41 -12.56
C ASP A 22 -11.07 -15.02 -11.16
N LYS A 23 -10.57 -15.74 -10.16
CA LYS A 23 -10.94 -15.49 -8.79
C LYS A 23 -10.40 -14.11 -8.49
N LYS A 24 -11.32 -13.16 -8.38
CA LYS A 24 -10.99 -11.78 -7.99
C LYS A 24 -10.06 -11.84 -6.78
N ALA A 25 -8.88 -11.25 -6.89
CA ALA A 25 -7.92 -11.28 -5.79
C ALA A 25 -8.53 -10.60 -4.57
N ASP A 26 -8.43 -11.24 -3.42
CA ASP A 26 -8.91 -10.73 -2.14
C ASP A 26 -7.71 -10.35 -1.27
N PHE A 27 -7.53 -9.05 -1.10
CA PHE A 27 -6.47 -8.46 -0.30
C PHE A 27 -6.84 -8.34 1.17
N SER A 28 -8.06 -8.73 1.58
CA SER A 28 -8.53 -8.60 2.96
C SER A 28 -7.64 -9.34 3.94
N GLY A 29 -7.47 -8.72 5.11
CA GLY A 29 -6.72 -9.28 6.22
C GLY A 29 -5.81 -8.28 6.90
N SER A 30 -5.06 -8.76 7.88
CA SER A 30 -4.02 -8.02 8.57
C SER A 30 -2.65 -8.44 8.04
N TRP A 31 -1.85 -7.46 7.65
CA TRP A 31 -0.57 -7.63 6.99
C TRP A 31 0.53 -6.95 7.81
N THR A 32 1.64 -7.62 8.04
CA THR A 32 2.80 -7.06 8.74
C THR A 32 3.98 -6.96 7.78
N LEU A 33 4.61 -5.80 7.74
CA LEU A 33 5.79 -5.54 6.91
C LEU A 33 6.96 -6.45 7.34
N ASP A 34 7.53 -7.14 6.38
CA ASP A 34 8.83 -7.80 6.51
C ASP A 34 9.92 -6.82 6.03
N VAL A 35 10.52 -6.11 6.99
CA VAL A 35 11.54 -5.10 6.69
C VAL A 35 12.74 -5.73 6.00
N SER A 36 13.07 -6.98 6.32
CA SER A 36 14.25 -7.67 5.78
C SER A 36 14.11 -8.04 4.30
N LYS A 37 12.87 -8.21 3.82
CA LYS A 37 12.56 -8.53 2.42
C LYS A 37 12.15 -7.31 1.62
N SER A 38 11.98 -6.17 2.27
CA SER A 38 11.51 -4.93 1.66
C SER A 38 12.69 -4.07 1.19
N LYS A 39 12.51 -3.38 0.06
CA LYS A 39 13.44 -2.34 -0.41
C LYS A 39 12.86 -0.99 -0.02
N LEU A 40 13.26 -0.51 1.14
CA LEU A 40 12.82 0.74 1.72
C LEU A 40 13.85 1.85 1.45
N ASP A 41 13.36 3.09 1.35
CA ASP A 41 14.24 4.24 1.45
C ASP A 41 14.82 4.30 2.88
N GLU A 42 16.13 4.39 3.03
CA GLU A 42 16.82 4.48 4.32
C GLU A 42 16.30 5.64 5.17
N ARG A 43 15.88 6.73 4.52
CA ARG A 43 15.27 7.90 5.19
C ARG A 43 13.90 7.63 5.78
N ALA A 44 13.21 6.58 5.31
CA ALA A 44 11.88 6.22 5.80
C ALA A 44 11.91 5.76 7.26
N ARG A 45 13.07 5.18 7.72
CA ARG A 45 13.31 4.75 9.10
C ARG A 45 12.16 3.93 9.69
N ILE A 46 11.59 3.05 8.88
CA ILE A 46 10.45 2.22 9.29
C ILE A 46 10.97 1.10 10.19
N GLU A 47 10.48 1.05 11.43
CA GLU A 47 10.71 -0.05 12.37
C GLU A 47 9.68 -1.16 12.13
N SER A 48 8.41 -0.79 11.99
CA SER A 48 7.33 -1.70 11.67
C SER A 48 6.22 -0.99 10.92
N MET A 49 5.46 -1.73 10.12
CA MET A 49 4.25 -1.24 9.45
C MET A 49 3.22 -2.36 9.41
N THR A 50 1.98 -2.01 9.68
CA THR A 50 0.84 -2.92 9.56
C THR A 50 -0.18 -2.33 8.60
N LEU A 51 -0.77 -3.18 7.77
CA LEU A 51 -1.94 -2.84 6.97
C LEU A 51 -3.10 -3.70 7.46
N THR A 52 -4.25 -3.07 7.69
CA THR A 52 -5.52 -3.77 7.85
C THR A 52 -6.37 -3.45 6.64
N VAL A 53 -6.69 -4.49 5.88
CA VAL A 53 -7.41 -4.36 4.61
C VAL A 53 -8.76 -5.04 4.73
N THR A 54 -9.79 -4.31 4.35
CA THR A 54 -11.16 -4.83 4.19
C THR A 54 -11.59 -4.58 2.75
N GLN A 55 -11.88 -5.65 2.02
CA GLN A 55 -12.30 -5.58 0.63
C GLN A 55 -13.73 -6.11 0.47
N THR A 56 -14.53 -5.38 -0.30
CA THR A 56 -15.85 -5.80 -0.77
C THR A 56 -15.82 -5.90 -2.30
N ASP A 57 -16.95 -6.19 -2.92
CA ASP A 57 -17.04 -6.16 -4.39
C ASP A 57 -16.89 -4.76 -5.00
N LYS A 58 -17.17 -3.73 -4.21
CA LYS A 58 -17.20 -2.33 -4.66
C LYS A 58 -16.05 -1.49 -4.14
N ASP A 59 -15.57 -1.77 -2.94
CA ASP A 59 -14.63 -0.90 -2.24
C ASP A 59 -13.51 -1.69 -1.59
N ILE A 60 -12.38 -1.02 -1.40
CA ILE A 60 -11.29 -1.49 -0.55
C ILE A 60 -10.91 -0.41 0.45
N LYS A 61 -10.96 -0.76 1.73
CA LYS A 61 -10.52 0.06 2.84
C LYS A 61 -9.15 -0.40 3.28
N VAL A 62 -8.22 0.53 3.37
CA VAL A 62 -6.83 0.29 3.80
C VAL A 62 -6.54 1.16 5.01
N GLU A 63 -6.27 0.53 6.13
CA GLU A 63 -5.80 1.18 7.36
C GLU A 63 -4.31 0.90 7.51
N THR A 64 -3.51 1.95 7.64
CA THR A 64 -2.05 1.85 7.78
C THR A 64 -1.62 2.37 9.15
N ALA A 65 -0.81 1.59 9.84
CA ALA A 65 -0.13 1.99 11.06
C ALA A 65 1.38 1.75 10.91
N THR A 66 2.18 2.81 11.11
CA THR A 66 3.64 2.77 10.94
C THR A 66 4.34 3.21 12.20
N LYS A 67 5.28 2.39 12.69
CA LYS A 67 6.23 2.77 13.73
C LYS A 67 7.57 3.11 13.09
N ARG A 68 8.15 4.23 13.47
CA ARG A 68 9.42 4.72 12.92
C ARG A 68 10.49 4.74 14.00
N LEU A 69 11.72 4.47 13.60
CA LEU A 69 12.89 4.64 14.48
C LEU A 69 13.07 6.12 14.84
N PRO A 70 13.49 6.43 16.08
CA PRO A 70 13.77 7.80 16.50
C PRO A 70 14.88 8.42 15.62
N ILE A 71 14.81 9.72 15.42
CA ILE A 71 15.87 10.46 14.71
C ILE A 71 17.06 10.56 15.66
N PRO A 72 18.28 10.10 15.27
CA PRO A 72 19.45 10.30 16.11
C PRO A 72 19.68 11.81 16.32
N PRO A 73 20.13 12.23 17.50
CA PRO A 73 20.53 13.60 17.71
C PRO A 73 21.65 13.96 16.70
N PRO A 74 21.70 15.20 16.22
CA PRO A 74 22.76 15.63 15.31
C PRO A 74 24.11 15.39 15.96
N GLU A 75 25.02 14.74 15.23
CA GLU A 75 26.41 14.61 15.67
C GLU A 75 27.01 16.01 15.87
N GLY A 76 27.36 16.35 17.09
CA GLY A 76 27.91 17.67 17.41
C GLY A 76 27.09 18.48 18.43
N ALA A 77 25.94 17.98 18.93
CA ALA A 77 25.30 18.54 20.11
C ALA A 77 26.14 18.20 21.35
N GLY A 78 27.40 18.70 21.37
CA GLY A 78 28.29 18.70 22.53
C GLY A 78 27.61 19.46 23.65
N ASN A 79 27.72 18.93 24.87
CA ASN A 79 27.33 19.40 26.17
C ASN A 79 27.49 20.93 26.36
N GLY A 80 26.64 21.72 25.71
CA GLY A 80 26.43 23.11 25.95
C GLY A 80 25.45 23.29 27.11
N GLN A 81 25.98 23.25 28.33
CA GLN A 81 25.34 23.66 29.56
C GLN A 81 25.05 25.17 29.45
N GLY A 82 23.82 25.50 29.09
CA GLY A 82 23.39 26.90 28.92
C GLY A 82 21.87 27.01 29.02
N GLY A 83 21.44 27.50 30.17
CA GLY A 83 20.15 27.65 30.75
C GLY A 83 18.99 28.19 29.91
N GLY A 84 17.79 27.86 30.36
CA GLY A 84 16.61 28.70 30.27
C GLY A 84 15.53 28.25 29.35
N GLY A 85 14.39 27.89 29.91
CA GLY A 85 13.11 27.90 29.19
C GLY A 85 12.46 26.57 29.02
N GLY A 86 11.85 26.07 30.07
CA GLY A 86 10.91 24.93 29.99
C GLY A 86 9.73 25.23 29.09
N MET A 87 9.39 24.28 28.27
CA MET A 87 8.02 23.96 27.92
C MET A 87 7.95 22.49 27.70
N GLY A 88 7.54 21.79 28.76
CA GLY A 88 7.11 20.42 28.71
C GLY A 88 5.90 20.34 27.81
N GLY A 89 5.98 19.50 26.83
CA GLY A 89 4.90 19.18 25.90
C GLY A 89 5.26 17.88 25.22
N GLY A 90 5.20 16.77 25.97
CA GLY A 90 5.26 15.43 25.44
C GLY A 90 4.02 15.11 24.64
N GLY A 91 3.76 15.84 23.58
CA GLY A 91 2.82 15.49 22.54
C GLY A 91 3.61 14.81 21.45
N GLY A 92 3.51 13.48 21.36
CA GLY A 92 4.03 12.76 20.21
C GLY A 92 3.44 13.36 18.94
N MET A 93 4.20 14.22 18.28
CA MET A 93 3.86 14.69 16.96
C MET A 93 3.70 13.45 16.08
N ARG A 94 2.45 13.04 15.90
CA ARG A 94 2.09 12.21 14.77
C ARG A 94 2.40 13.02 13.52
N ARG A 95 3.64 13.00 13.13
CA ARG A 95 4.08 13.54 11.87
C ARG A 95 3.46 12.64 10.81
N GLY A 96 2.26 13.01 10.35
CA GLY A 96 1.66 12.41 9.17
C GLY A 96 2.70 12.51 8.07
N GLY A 97 3.40 11.39 7.82
CA GLY A 97 4.48 11.36 6.85
C GLY A 97 3.91 11.69 5.48
N PHE A 98 4.51 12.64 4.83
CA PHE A 98 4.31 12.88 3.41
C PHE A 98 4.62 11.58 2.65
N GLY A 99 3.64 11.01 1.98
CA GLY A 99 3.78 9.77 1.23
C GLY A 99 3.40 8.51 2.04
N GLY A 100 2.14 8.05 1.94
CA GLY A 100 1.66 6.81 2.54
C GLY A 100 1.70 6.79 4.07
N GLY A 101 1.27 7.88 4.72
CA GLY A 101 1.23 8.01 6.18
C GLY A 101 0.13 7.17 6.82
N ASP A 102 0.21 7.01 8.14
CA ASP A 102 -0.82 6.39 8.96
C ASP A 102 -2.18 7.00 8.67
N GLY A 103 -3.20 6.18 8.65
CA GLY A 103 -4.57 6.60 8.41
C GLY A 103 -5.37 5.55 7.67
N THR A 104 -6.60 5.94 7.36
CA THR A 104 -7.55 5.12 6.64
C THR A 104 -7.86 5.75 5.30
N ASN A 105 -7.72 4.97 4.22
CA ASN A 105 -8.18 5.33 2.90
C ASN A 105 -9.24 4.32 2.44
N VAL A 106 -10.30 4.83 1.82
CA VAL A 106 -11.35 4.01 1.20
C VAL A 106 -11.38 4.32 -0.28
N TYR A 107 -11.16 3.31 -1.10
CA TYR A 107 -11.13 3.41 -2.56
C TYR A 107 -12.32 2.66 -3.15
N THR A 108 -12.92 3.19 -4.21
CA THR A 108 -13.88 2.44 -5.03
C THR A 108 -13.14 1.63 -6.08
N LEU A 109 -13.54 0.36 -6.27
CA LEU A 109 -12.88 -0.57 -7.21
C LEU A 109 -13.39 -0.45 -8.66
N ASP A 110 -14.17 0.59 -8.95
CA ASP A 110 -14.72 0.85 -10.29
C ASP A 110 -13.77 1.65 -11.21
N GLY A 111 -12.57 1.92 -10.76
CA GLY A 111 -11.55 2.68 -11.49
C GLY A 111 -11.80 4.19 -11.53
N LYS A 112 -12.85 4.69 -10.87
CA LYS A 112 -13.12 6.13 -10.80
C LYS A 112 -12.32 6.80 -9.69
N GLU A 113 -12.01 8.05 -9.89
CA GLU A 113 -11.40 8.90 -8.86
C GLU A 113 -12.48 9.38 -7.88
N THR A 114 -12.20 9.25 -6.61
CA THR A 114 -13.01 9.81 -5.52
C THR A 114 -12.19 10.85 -4.77
N THR A 115 -12.84 11.87 -4.22
CA THR A 115 -12.19 12.88 -3.39
C THR A 115 -12.69 12.74 -1.97
N THR A 116 -11.77 12.68 -1.02
CA THR A 116 -12.03 12.70 0.42
C THR A 116 -11.22 13.80 1.07
N GLU A 117 -11.51 14.12 2.32
CA GLU A 117 -10.74 15.08 3.11
C GLU A 117 -10.01 14.36 4.23
N VAL A 118 -8.75 14.71 4.44
CA VAL A 118 -7.94 14.22 5.57
C VAL A 118 -7.58 15.40 6.46
N GLU A 119 -7.83 15.24 7.75
CA GLU A 119 -7.41 16.23 8.73
C GLU A 119 -5.89 16.25 8.89
N SER A 120 -5.31 17.43 8.83
CA SER A 120 -3.90 17.67 9.06
C SER A 120 -3.71 18.84 10.04
N GLN A 121 -2.48 19.06 10.48
CA GLN A 121 -2.13 20.23 11.31
C GLN A 121 -2.37 21.57 10.56
N MET A 122 -2.44 21.54 9.24
CA MET A 122 -2.69 22.69 8.37
C MET A 122 -4.18 22.81 7.97
N GLY A 123 -5.08 22.04 8.61
CA GLY A 123 -6.49 21.94 8.28
C GLY A 123 -6.83 20.74 7.42
N LYS A 124 -8.02 20.76 6.84
CA LYS A 124 -8.48 19.70 5.95
C LYS A 124 -7.80 19.80 4.58
N ILE A 125 -7.26 18.66 4.14
CA ILE A 125 -6.56 18.54 2.87
C ILE A 125 -7.38 17.61 1.96
N PRO A 126 -7.73 18.04 0.75
CA PRO A 126 -8.38 17.16 -0.22
C PRO A 126 -7.40 16.09 -0.68
N VAL A 127 -7.87 14.84 -0.70
CA VAL A 127 -7.14 13.68 -1.18
C VAL A 127 -7.96 13.02 -2.27
N LYS A 128 -7.37 12.90 -3.45
CA LYS A 128 -7.94 12.16 -4.56
C LYS A 128 -7.47 10.72 -4.48
N LEU A 129 -8.40 9.78 -4.54
CA LEU A 129 -8.16 8.34 -4.41
C LEU A 129 -8.69 7.63 -5.65
N LYS A 130 -7.92 6.69 -6.18
CA LYS A 130 -8.33 5.83 -7.29
C LYS A 130 -7.82 4.43 -7.06
N ALA A 131 -8.67 3.42 -7.32
CA ALA A 131 -8.30 2.02 -7.32
C ALA A 131 -8.78 1.31 -8.57
N GLU A 132 -7.97 0.38 -9.07
CA GLU A 132 -8.30 -0.45 -10.21
C GLU A 132 -7.81 -1.88 -9.95
N LEU A 133 -8.73 -2.84 -9.97
CA LEU A 133 -8.39 -4.25 -9.90
C LEU A 133 -8.24 -4.80 -11.31
N GLU A 134 -7.00 -5.16 -11.68
CA GLU A 134 -6.68 -5.66 -13.00
C GLU A 134 -7.10 -7.12 -13.20
N LYS A 135 -7.33 -7.48 -14.45
CA LYS A 135 -7.41 -8.89 -14.87
C LYS A 135 -6.04 -9.52 -14.55
N GLY A 136 -6.04 -10.62 -13.78
CA GLY A 136 -4.80 -11.24 -13.26
C GLY A 136 -4.50 -10.90 -11.82
N GLY A 137 -5.42 -10.22 -11.13
CA GLY A 137 -5.44 -10.11 -9.67
C GLY A 137 -4.49 -9.07 -9.09
N LYS A 138 -3.93 -8.17 -9.87
CA LYS A 138 -3.17 -7.03 -9.34
C LYS A 138 -4.11 -5.88 -9.02
N LEU A 139 -3.84 -5.19 -7.91
CA LEU A 139 -4.56 -4.00 -7.50
C LEU A 139 -3.66 -2.77 -7.68
N LYS A 140 -4.13 -1.80 -8.45
CA LYS A 140 -3.49 -0.49 -8.59
C LYS A 140 -4.20 0.51 -7.72
N LEU A 141 -3.46 1.19 -6.86
CA LEU A 141 -3.95 2.28 -6.03
C LEU A 141 -3.21 3.57 -6.39
N SER A 142 -3.93 4.68 -6.36
CA SER A 142 -3.33 6.00 -6.50
C SER A 142 -3.96 6.94 -5.47
N SER A 143 -3.13 7.71 -4.79
CA SER A 143 -3.56 8.79 -3.91
C SER A 143 -2.80 10.05 -4.23
N SER A 144 -3.51 11.18 -4.40
CA SER A 144 -2.91 12.48 -4.67
C SER A 144 -3.41 13.50 -3.65
N ARG A 145 -2.49 14.26 -3.08
CA ARG A 145 -2.74 15.31 -2.09
C ARG A 145 -2.15 16.61 -2.57
N THR A 146 -2.91 17.66 -2.43
CA THR A 146 -2.48 19.01 -2.80
C THR A 146 -2.44 19.89 -1.57
N PHE A 147 -1.35 20.60 -1.38
CA PHE A 147 -1.10 21.49 -0.26
C PHE A 147 -0.88 22.91 -0.77
N ASN A 148 -1.53 23.87 -0.15
CA ASN A 148 -1.22 25.27 -0.35
C ASN A 148 -0.06 25.67 0.56
N THR A 149 1.05 26.09 -0.02
CA THR A 149 2.21 26.59 0.72
C THR A 149 2.43 28.07 0.41
N PRO A 150 3.20 28.80 1.23
CA PRO A 150 3.53 30.20 0.92
C PRO A 150 4.21 30.39 -0.45
N ASN A 151 4.83 29.33 -0.98
CA ASN A 151 5.53 29.34 -2.26
C ASN A 151 4.67 28.77 -3.41
N GLY A 152 3.36 28.62 -3.20
CA GLY A 152 2.43 28.06 -4.17
C GLY A 152 1.89 26.70 -3.82
N GLU A 153 1.17 26.12 -4.76
CA GLU A 153 0.54 24.80 -4.61
C GLU A 153 1.56 23.68 -4.84
N VAL A 154 1.54 22.71 -3.95
CA VAL A 154 2.44 21.53 -3.99
C VAL A 154 1.58 20.27 -4.01
N SER A 155 1.77 19.44 -5.02
CA SER A 155 1.10 18.14 -5.12
C SER A 155 2.06 17.00 -4.83
N MET A 156 1.55 15.99 -4.15
CA MET A 156 2.22 14.72 -3.92
C MET A 156 1.32 13.59 -4.36
N THR A 157 1.83 12.72 -5.22
CA THR A 157 1.09 11.56 -5.73
C THR A 157 1.82 10.28 -5.35
N THR A 158 1.10 9.34 -4.75
CA THR A 158 1.58 8.00 -4.47
C THR A 158 0.82 7.02 -5.34
N LYS A 159 1.56 6.21 -6.10
CA LYS A 159 1.04 5.11 -6.93
C LYS A 159 1.53 3.80 -6.36
N GLU A 160 0.65 2.83 -6.24
CA GLU A 160 0.97 1.52 -5.71
C GLU A 160 0.45 0.41 -6.64
N VAL A 161 1.24 -0.64 -6.79
CA VAL A 161 0.83 -1.88 -7.44
C VAL A 161 0.98 -3.01 -6.43
N TRP A 162 -0.15 -3.61 -6.08
CA TRP A 162 -0.26 -4.68 -5.11
C TRP A 162 -0.39 -6.02 -5.81
N ALA A 163 0.34 -7.02 -5.34
CA ALA A 163 0.28 -8.38 -5.85
C ALA A 163 0.35 -9.38 -4.69
N LEU A 164 -0.55 -10.37 -4.71
CA LEU A 164 -0.53 -11.50 -3.78
C LEU A 164 0.33 -12.63 -4.34
N SER A 165 1.01 -13.36 -3.45
CA SER A 165 1.57 -14.67 -3.78
C SER A 165 0.44 -15.68 -4.07
N GLU A 166 0.77 -16.77 -4.75
CA GLU A 166 -0.21 -17.83 -5.11
C GLU A 166 -0.91 -18.43 -3.89
N ASP A 167 -0.21 -18.55 -2.76
CA ASP A 167 -0.77 -19.03 -1.50
C ASP A 167 -1.54 -17.96 -0.71
N GLY A 168 -1.58 -16.71 -1.19
CA GLY A 168 -2.26 -15.59 -0.56
C GLY A 168 -1.66 -15.14 0.79
N LYS A 169 -0.44 -15.58 1.13
CA LYS A 169 0.21 -15.28 2.42
C LYS A 169 1.20 -14.15 2.37
N THR A 170 1.65 -13.78 1.17
CA THR A 170 2.57 -12.67 0.95
C THR A 170 1.92 -11.62 0.07
N LEU A 171 2.00 -10.35 0.48
CA LEU A 171 1.58 -9.20 -0.29
C LEU A 171 2.83 -8.38 -0.66
N THR A 172 3.07 -8.21 -1.96
CA THR A 172 4.11 -7.32 -2.46
C THR A 172 3.48 -6.03 -2.95
N VAL A 173 3.98 -4.89 -2.47
CA VAL A 173 3.54 -3.54 -2.84
C VAL A 173 4.71 -2.80 -3.46
N LYS A 174 4.63 -2.52 -4.76
CA LYS A 174 5.53 -1.58 -5.42
C LYS A 174 4.91 -0.20 -5.30
N ARG A 175 5.66 0.73 -4.74
CA ARG A 175 5.20 2.09 -4.45
C ARG A 175 6.13 3.11 -5.07
N ASP A 176 5.54 4.04 -5.83
CA ASP A 176 6.20 5.22 -6.35
C ASP A 176 5.53 6.46 -5.75
N THR A 177 6.35 7.33 -5.17
CA THR A 177 5.89 8.62 -4.62
C THR A 177 6.53 9.75 -5.38
N GLU A 178 5.70 10.49 -6.09
CA GLU A 178 6.08 11.68 -6.86
C GLU A 178 5.89 12.93 -5.98
N SER A 179 6.89 13.77 -5.91
CA SER A 179 6.87 15.04 -5.18
C SER A 179 7.68 16.10 -5.93
N PRO A 180 7.61 17.39 -5.58
CA PRO A 180 8.46 18.42 -6.17
C PRO A 180 9.97 18.18 -6.02
N ARG A 181 10.36 17.28 -5.09
CA ARG A 181 11.76 16.90 -4.86
C ARG A 181 12.20 15.71 -5.69
N GLY A 182 11.32 15.17 -6.53
CA GLY A 182 11.55 13.99 -7.37
C GLY A 182 10.68 12.80 -6.97
N THR A 183 10.95 11.68 -7.63
CA THR A 183 10.25 10.41 -7.42
C THR A 183 11.08 9.51 -6.51
N ASN A 184 10.42 8.89 -5.55
CA ASN A 184 10.98 7.88 -4.68
C ASN A 184 10.24 6.56 -4.90
N SER A 185 10.98 5.48 -5.19
CA SER A 185 10.44 4.14 -5.39
C SER A 185 10.81 3.22 -4.23
N SER A 186 9.87 2.37 -3.83
CA SER A 186 10.08 1.36 -2.80
C SER A 186 9.32 0.07 -3.14
N GLU A 187 9.80 -1.04 -2.60
CA GLU A 187 9.12 -2.33 -2.66
C GLU A 187 8.94 -2.86 -1.24
N LEU A 188 7.68 -2.99 -0.85
CA LEU A 188 7.31 -3.44 0.48
C LEU A 188 6.77 -4.87 0.39
N VAL A 189 7.26 -5.74 1.25
CA VAL A 189 6.83 -7.13 1.33
C VAL A 189 6.15 -7.33 2.69
N PHE A 190 4.90 -7.78 2.65
CA PHE A 190 4.12 -8.03 3.86
C PHE A 190 3.78 -9.51 3.97
N THR A 191 3.68 -9.99 5.20
CA THR A 191 3.17 -11.32 5.55
C THR A 191 1.80 -11.20 6.20
N LYS A 192 0.90 -12.11 5.84
CA LYS A 192 -0.44 -12.20 6.43
C LYS A 192 -0.34 -12.72 7.86
N LYS A 193 -1.07 -12.07 8.78
CA LYS A 193 -1.23 -12.56 10.16
C LYS A 193 -2.29 -13.64 10.26
#